data_1afee7f69daa90e86e03f8a433dcc99a
#
_entry.id   1afee7f69daa90e86e03f8a433dcc99a
#
_cell.length_a   1.000
_cell.length_b   1.000
_cell.length_c   1.000
_cell.angle_alpha   90.00
_cell.angle_beta   90.00
_cell.angle_gamma   90.00
#
_symmetry.space_group_name_H-M   'P 1'
#
loop_
_entity.id
_entity.type
_entity.pdbx_description
1 polymer ?
#
loop_
_entity_poly.entity_id
_entity_poly.type
_entity_poly.pdbx_seq_one_letter_code
_entity_poly.pdbx_strand_id
1 'polypeptide(L)'
;MTPLVTKPHKRGIGDIPIRAIYLAGAILVTVTAVLLIFVVFSGDVPTTGDPAGTTVSVAPVPAATATPTASPTPSETPVALPSVPASKAFPTLPGKASVVSGIISDKTSGISYPRLAAPWDAKSFAPFTVAQRIGKVAVPHTVIASAMFPGDAPEKKPSKDADYREMAVRAARWALRTQYPAGAELTSWTGSAKVPVGKGWSLGYKVTYVSGGKSETAQAMVTVVEVGKTKPAMLLASIPEKNKARWADLNTLVQQVRPL
;
A
#
# COMPACT_ATOMS: atom_id res chain seq x y z
N MET A 1 55.97 -9.33 44.60
CA MET A 1 54.83 -9.11 43.66
C MET A 1 53.82 -10.20 43.86
N THR A 2 52.73 -9.86 44.58
CA THR A 2 51.66 -10.80 44.96
C THR A 2 50.48 -10.65 44.00
N PRO A 3 49.95 -11.72 43.42
CA PRO A 3 48.82 -11.60 42.49
C PRO A 3 47.50 -11.38 43.26
N LEU A 4 46.72 -10.39 42.85
CA LEU A 4 45.38 -10.13 43.30
C LEU A 4 44.41 -11.20 42.79
N VAL A 5 43.86 -11.99 43.72
CA VAL A 5 42.78 -12.95 43.43
C VAL A 5 41.45 -12.21 43.46
N THR A 6 40.84 -12.00 42.29
CA THR A 6 39.45 -11.48 42.16
C THR A 6 38.46 -12.61 42.44
N LYS A 7 37.64 -12.45 43.52
CA LYS A 7 36.53 -13.35 43.83
C LYS A 7 35.42 -13.20 42.78
N PRO A 8 34.77 -14.29 42.31
CA PRO A 8 33.63 -14.21 41.44
C PRO A 8 32.39 -13.74 42.22
N HIS A 9 31.73 -12.70 41.70
CA HIS A 9 30.50 -12.15 42.26
C HIS A 9 29.34 -13.12 41.95
N LYS A 10 28.73 -13.69 43.00
CA LYS A 10 27.50 -14.49 42.88
C LYS A 10 26.38 -13.55 42.55
N ARG A 11 25.81 -13.65 41.33
CA ARG A 11 24.56 -12.96 40.96
C ARG A 11 23.40 -13.52 41.77
N GLY A 12 22.81 -12.72 42.65
CA GLY A 12 21.58 -13.04 43.34
C GLY A 12 20.36 -12.92 42.45
N ILE A 13 19.29 -13.65 42.81
CA ILE A 13 17.99 -13.67 42.08
C ILE A 13 17.32 -12.26 42.02
N GLY A 14 17.88 -11.23 42.67
CA GLY A 14 17.36 -9.87 42.71
C GLY A 14 17.72 -8.94 41.54
N ASP A 15 18.59 -9.37 40.60
CA ASP A 15 19.11 -8.53 39.51
C ASP A 15 18.35 -8.68 38.17
N ILE A 16 17.09 -9.09 38.22
CA ILE A 16 16.26 -9.13 37.01
C ILE A 16 15.79 -7.70 36.70
N PRO A 17 16.23 -7.09 35.60
CA PRO A 17 15.81 -5.74 35.28
C PRO A 17 14.30 -5.70 35.07
N ILE A 18 13.63 -4.75 35.75
CA ILE A 18 12.17 -4.56 35.69
C ILE A 18 11.63 -4.62 34.27
N ARG A 19 12.39 -4.16 33.29
CA ARG A 19 12.07 -4.25 31.84
C ARG A 19 11.88 -5.68 31.33
N ALA A 20 12.63 -6.65 31.86
CA ALA A 20 12.49 -8.06 31.46
C ALA A 20 11.18 -8.66 32.02
N ILE A 21 10.73 -8.23 33.19
CA ILE A 21 9.45 -8.66 33.79
C ILE A 21 8.27 -8.14 32.97
N TYR A 22 8.30 -6.86 32.56
CA TYR A 22 7.27 -6.29 31.67
C TYR A 22 7.24 -6.96 30.28
N LEU A 23 8.40 -7.29 29.74
CA LEU A 23 8.49 -7.94 28.43
C LEU A 23 7.94 -9.37 28.48
N ALA A 24 8.26 -10.13 29.54
CA ALA A 24 7.71 -11.46 29.77
C ALA A 24 6.18 -11.40 30.00
N GLY A 25 5.69 -10.42 30.76
CA GLY A 25 4.25 -10.21 30.96
C GLY A 25 3.50 -9.86 29.67
N ALA A 26 4.06 -8.99 28.83
CA ALA A 26 3.47 -8.65 27.55
C ALA A 26 3.39 -9.85 26.61
N ILE A 27 4.43 -10.68 26.53
CA ILE A 27 4.43 -11.91 25.73
C ILE A 27 3.36 -12.89 26.21
N LEU A 28 3.24 -13.07 27.53
CA LEU A 28 2.24 -13.98 28.12
C LEU A 28 0.81 -13.53 27.76
N VAL A 29 0.51 -12.23 27.90
CA VAL A 29 -0.80 -11.68 27.54
C VAL A 29 -1.12 -11.88 26.06
N THR A 30 -0.14 -11.66 25.18
CA THR A 30 -0.32 -11.84 23.75
C THR A 30 -0.59 -13.31 23.38
N VAL A 31 0.17 -14.25 23.96
CA VAL A 31 -0.03 -15.69 23.73
C VAL A 31 -1.40 -16.14 24.24
N THR A 32 -1.82 -15.67 25.42
CA THR A 32 -3.14 -16.00 25.98
C THR A 32 -4.27 -15.46 25.11
N ALA A 33 -4.15 -14.23 24.58
CA ALA A 33 -5.14 -13.64 23.67
C ALA A 33 -5.26 -14.45 22.36
N VAL A 34 -4.14 -14.87 21.77
CA VAL A 34 -4.13 -15.71 20.56
C VAL A 34 -4.76 -17.08 20.81
N LEU A 35 -4.47 -17.72 21.96
CA LEU A 35 -5.09 -18.99 22.32
C LEU A 35 -6.59 -18.86 22.56
N LEU A 36 -7.07 -17.79 23.19
CA LEU A 36 -8.51 -17.54 23.34
C LEU A 36 -9.22 -17.36 22.02
N ILE A 37 -8.61 -16.66 21.06
CA ILE A 37 -9.15 -16.54 19.70
C ILE A 37 -9.25 -17.91 19.05
N PHE A 38 -8.23 -18.76 19.16
CA PHE A 38 -8.25 -20.12 18.61
C PHE A 38 -9.37 -20.98 19.25
N VAL A 39 -9.57 -20.92 20.56
CA VAL A 39 -10.62 -21.70 21.25
C VAL A 39 -12.02 -21.24 20.83
N VAL A 40 -12.24 -19.93 20.65
CA VAL A 40 -13.54 -19.38 20.23
C VAL A 40 -13.87 -19.75 18.77
N PHE A 41 -12.87 -19.80 17.90
CA PHE A 41 -13.07 -20.14 16.47
C PHE A 41 -12.93 -21.65 16.15
N SER A 42 -12.47 -22.50 17.10
CA SER A 42 -12.38 -23.95 16.90
C SER A 42 -13.69 -24.71 17.24
N GLY A 43 -14.75 -23.99 17.63
CA GLY A 43 -16.00 -24.56 18.11
C GLY A 43 -17.04 -24.94 17.05
N ASP A 44 -16.84 -24.65 15.76
CA ASP A 44 -17.81 -24.94 14.71
C ASP A 44 -17.29 -25.97 13.67
N VAL A 45 -17.07 -27.20 14.13
CA VAL A 45 -17.07 -28.35 13.20
C VAL A 45 -18.38 -29.10 13.42
N PRO A 46 -19.33 -29.10 12.48
CA PRO A 46 -20.52 -29.91 12.61
C PRO A 46 -20.13 -31.37 12.48
N THR A 47 -20.18 -32.11 13.59
CA THR A 47 -20.11 -33.56 13.64
C THR A 47 -21.41 -34.11 13.05
N THR A 48 -21.36 -34.65 11.86
CA THR A 48 -22.42 -35.47 11.25
C THR A 48 -22.57 -36.72 12.10
N GLY A 49 -23.55 -36.75 12.97
CA GLY A 49 -23.97 -37.96 13.68
C GLY A 49 -24.77 -38.86 12.74
N ASP A 50 -24.35 -40.10 12.64
CA ASP A 50 -25.08 -41.21 12.00
C ASP A 50 -26.38 -41.50 12.73
N PRO A 51 -27.51 -41.63 12.07
CA PRO A 51 -28.61 -42.44 12.57
C PRO A 51 -28.70 -43.77 11.78
N ALA A 52 -28.69 -44.85 12.55
CA ALA A 52 -28.85 -46.21 12.10
C ALA A 52 -30.19 -46.45 11.38
N GLY A 53 -30.10 -47.16 10.28
CA GLY A 53 -31.03 -48.23 9.90
C GLY A 53 -32.35 -47.84 9.27
N THR A 54 -32.46 -47.95 7.95
CA THR A 54 -33.55 -48.69 7.28
C THR A 54 -33.15 -49.01 5.83
N THR A 55 -32.99 -50.28 5.51
CA THR A 55 -32.72 -50.81 4.17
C THR A 55 -33.94 -50.67 3.30
N VAL A 56 -33.86 -49.88 2.21
CA VAL A 56 -34.76 -50.02 1.05
C VAL A 56 -33.88 -50.14 -0.19
N SER A 57 -33.97 -51.33 -0.82
CA SER A 57 -33.33 -51.65 -2.08
C SER A 57 -34.03 -50.93 -3.22
N VAL A 58 -33.33 -50.05 -3.94
CA VAL A 58 -33.74 -49.52 -5.25
C VAL A 58 -32.55 -49.51 -6.18
N ALA A 59 -32.76 -49.96 -7.40
CA ALA A 59 -31.83 -50.20 -8.49
C ALA A 59 -30.95 -49.00 -8.87
N PRO A 60 -29.76 -49.24 -9.49
CA PRO A 60 -28.77 -48.19 -9.75
C PRO A 60 -29.17 -47.30 -10.91
N VAL A 61 -29.25 -45.98 -10.62
CA VAL A 61 -29.28 -44.92 -11.62
C VAL A 61 -27.82 -44.43 -11.82
N PRO A 62 -27.35 -44.19 -13.07
CA PRO A 62 -25.98 -43.80 -13.33
C PRO A 62 -25.67 -42.46 -12.69
N ALA A 63 -24.60 -42.44 -11.88
CA ALA A 63 -24.10 -41.24 -11.20
C ALA A 63 -23.60 -40.21 -12.23
N ALA A 64 -24.36 -39.13 -12.35
CA ALA A 64 -23.80 -37.88 -12.92
C ALA A 64 -22.83 -37.30 -11.89
N THR A 65 -21.54 -37.27 -12.21
CA THR A 65 -20.48 -36.63 -11.42
C THR A 65 -20.75 -35.15 -11.40
N ALA A 66 -21.37 -34.62 -10.32
CA ALA A 66 -21.48 -33.21 -10.09
C ALA A 66 -20.08 -32.66 -9.73
N THR A 67 -19.43 -32.05 -10.69
CA THR A 67 -18.26 -31.21 -10.45
C THR A 67 -18.67 -30.10 -9.49
N PRO A 68 -17.96 -29.86 -8.37
CA PRO A 68 -18.27 -28.75 -7.50
C PRO A 68 -18.06 -27.44 -8.29
N THR A 69 -19.16 -26.80 -8.63
CA THR A 69 -19.14 -25.45 -9.22
C THR A 69 -18.57 -24.51 -8.17
N ALA A 70 -17.33 -24.09 -8.36
CA ALA A 70 -16.73 -23.02 -7.56
C ALA A 70 -17.69 -21.82 -7.59
N SER A 71 -18.15 -21.38 -6.42
CA SER A 71 -18.90 -20.12 -6.29
C SER A 71 -18.14 -19.02 -7.02
N PRO A 72 -18.77 -18.25 -7.90
CA PRO A 72 -18.10 -17.16 -8.57
C PRO A 72 -17.68 -16.15 -7.50
N THR A 73 -16.37 -16.01 -7.31
CA THR A 73 -15.80 -14.86 -6.61
C THR A 73 -16.39 -13.62 -7.28
N PRO A 74 -16.96 -12.66 -6.52
CA PRO A 74 -17.52 -11.46 -7.11
C PRO A 74 -16.45 -10.79 -7.96
N SER A 75 -16.62 -10.85 -9.29
CA SER A 75 -15.74 -10.24 -10.26
C SER A 75 -15.93 -8.73 -10.10
N GLU A 76 -15.00 -8.07 -9.40
CA GLU A 76 -14.97 -6.61 -9.33
C GLU A 76 -14.99 -6.06 -10.76
N THR A 77 -16.00 -5.27 -11.08
CA THR A 77 -16.11 -4.63 -12.39
C THR A 77 -14.81 -3.85 -12.66
N PRO A 78 -14.08 -4.16 -13.74
CA PRO A 78 -12.82 -3.48 -14.02
C PRO A 78 -13.07 -1.97 -14.16
N VAL A 79 -12.36 -1.16 -13.37
CA VAL A 79 -12.40 0.29 -13.51
C VAL A 79 -11.87 0.64 -14.91
N ALA A 80 -12.75 1.18 -15.76
CA ALA A 80 -12.38 1.64 -17.10
C ALA A 80 -11.47 2.87 -16.98
N LEU A 81 -10.33 2.84 -17.63
CA LEU A 81 -9.41 3.98 -17.70
C LEU A 81 -9.31 4.48 -19.14
N PRO A 82 -9.16 5.80 -19.37
CA PRO A 82 -8.86 6.32 -20.69
C PRO A 82 -7.59 5.70 -21.27
N SER A 83 -7.46 5.71 -22.59
CA SER A 83 -6.23 5.27 -23.28
C SER A 83 -5.01 6.03 -22.76
N VAL A 84 -3.96 5.30 -22.40
CA VAL A 84 -2.75 5.88 -21.79
C VAL A 84 -1.82 6.40 -22.89
N PRO A 85 -1.42 7.68 -22.87
CA PRO A 85 -0.49 8.20 -23.86
C PRO A 85 0.88 7.55 -23.73
N ALA A 86 1.48 7.20 -24.86
CA ALA A 86 2.83 6.66 -24.92
C ALA A 86 3.87 7.64 -24.34
N SER A 87 3.66 8.93 -24.57
CA SER A 87 4.41 10.04 -23.98
C SER A 87 3.51 11.27 -23.96
N LYS A 88 3.55 12.01 -22.83
CA LYS A 88 2.85 13.29 -22.66
C LYS A 88 3.60 14.12 -21.65
N ALA A 89 4.04 15.32 -22.02
CA ALA A 89 4.67 16.23 -21.10
C ALA A 89 3.76 16.56 -19.91
N PHE A 90 4.32 16.65 -18.72
CA PHE A 90 3.60 17.11 -17.55
C PHE A 90 3.32 18.61 -17.67
N PRO A 91 2.06 19.06 -17.53
CA PRO A 91 1.74 20.48 -17.55
C PRO A 91 2.29 21.17 -16.31
N THR A 92 2.56 22.46 -16.43
CA THR A 92 2.74 23.29 -15.23
C THR A 92 1.40 23.45 -14.53
N LEU A 93 1.27 22.83 -13.37
CA LEU A 93 0.04 22.90 -12.58
C LEU A 93 -0.05 24.24 -11.84
N PRO A 94 -1.26 24.78 -11.66
CA PRO A 94 -1.46 26.05 -10.96
C PRO A 94 -1.14 25.91 -9.46
N GLY A 95 -0.92 27.05 -8.83
CA GLY A 95 -0.57 27.15 -7.40
C GLY A 95 0.90 27.49 -7.18
N LYS A 96 1.29 27.56 -5.92
CA LYS A 96 2.67 27.82 -5.52
C LYS A 96 3.28 26.54 -4.96
N ALA A 97 4.36 26.09 -5.56
CA ALA A 97 5.11 24.95 -5.05
C ALA A 97 5.61 25.22 -3.62
N SER A 98 5.50 24.21 -2.79
CA SER A 98 6.03 24.24 -1.44
C SER A 98 7.56 24.26 -1.47
N VAL A 99 8.17 24.91 -0.47
CA VAL A 99 9.63 24.91 -0.32
C VAL A 99 10.09 23.47 -0.04
N VAL A 100 11.14 23.05 -0.73
CA VAL A 100 11.80 21.78 -0.43
C VAL A 100 12.67 21.98 0.80
N SER A 101 12.33 21.32 1.91
CA SER A 101 13.02 21.42 3.19
C SER A 101 14.06 20.30 3.40
N GLY A 102 14.18 19.37 2.45
CA GLY A 102 15.11 18.27 2.50
C GLY A 102 14.70 17.13 1.56
N ILE A 103 15.22 15.94 1.81
CA ILE A 103 14.95 14.72 1.04
C ILE A 103 14.39 13.65 1.98
N ILE A 104 13.37 12.95 1.54
CA ILE A 104 12.90 11.70 2.15
C ILE A 104 13.60 10.56 1.44
N SER A 105 14.33 9.74 2.21
CA SER A 105 14.95 8.50 1.74
C SER A 105 14.19 7.32 2.34
N ASP A 106 13.33 6.70 1.56
CA ASP A 106 12.60 5.49 1.97
C ASP A 106 13.42 4.26 1.62
N LYS A 107 14.21 3.79 2.58
CA LYS A 107 15.05 2.58 2.43
C LYS A 107 14.23 1.31 2.22
N THR A 108 12.99 1.25 2.68
CA THR A 108 12.12 0.08 2.54
C THR A 108 11.68 -0.09 1.09
N SER A 109 11.22 0.99 0.46
CA SER A 109 10.85 0.97 -0.96
C SER A 109 12.06 1.17 -1.89
N GLY A 110 13.14 1.81 -1.44
CA GLY A 110 14.35 2.02 -2.22
C GLY A 110 14.30 3.28 -3.10
N ILE A 111 13.50 4.28 -2.74
CA ILE A 111 13.42 5.56 -3.46
C ILE A 111 13.61 6.77 -2.55
N SER A 112 14.01 7.88 -3.18
CA SER A 112 14.06 9.18 -2.54
C SER A 112 13.27 10.21 -3.32
N TYR A 113 12.73 11.20 -2.59
CA TYR A 113 11.93 12.29 -3.15
C TYR A 113 11.93 13.50 -2.20
N PRO A 114 11.50 14.69 -2.66
CA PRO A 114 11.51 15.91 -1.86
C PRO A 114 10.69 15.80 -0.57
N ARG A 115 11.29 16.27 0.51
CA ARG A 115 10.55 16.63 1.72
C ARG A 115 10.05 18.06 1.55
N LEU A 116 8.75 18.24 1.51
CA LEU A 116 8.12 19.52 1.39
C LEU A 116 7.89 20.17 2.77
N ALA A 117 8.11 21.48 2.86
CA ALA A 117 7.82 22.25 4.06
C ALA A 117 6.31 22.40 4.31
N ALA A 118 5.95 22.99 5.43
CA ALA A 118 4.54 23.25 5.77
C ALA A 118 3.74 23.82 4.58
N PRO A 119 2.49 23.39 4.42
CA PRO A 119 1.67 22.64 5.37
C PRO A 119 1.80 21.11 5.31
N TRP A 120 2.82 20.56 4.63
CA TRP A 120 3.08 19.13 4.57
C TRP A 120 3.70 18.63 5.88
N ASP A 121 3.05 17.67 6.52
CA ASP A 121 3.53 16.97 7.71
C ASP A 121 4.05 15.58 7.34
N ALA A 122 5.26 15.23 7.79
CA ALA A 122 5.80 13.87 7.65
C ALA A 122 5.09 12.93 8.64
N LYS A 123 4.03 12.27 8.19
CA LYS A 123 3.22 11.33 8.99
C LYS A 123 2.81 10.15 8.13
N SER A 124 3.27 8.96 8.50
CA SER A 124 2.86 7.69 7.88
C SER A 124 1.40 7.33 8.22
N PHE A 125 0.80 6.49 7.38
CA PHE A 125 -0.49 5.83 7.60
C PHE A 125 -0.58 4.57 6.73
N ALA A 126 -1.29 3.56 7.18
CA ALA A 126 -1.41 2.32 6.42
C ALA A 126 -2.06 2.54 5.04
N PRO A 127 -1.56 1.91 3.96
CA PRO A 127 -0.46 0.95 3.93
C PRO A 127 0.94 1.58 3.77
N PHE A 128 1.08 2.90 3.83
CA PHE A 128 2.34 3.60 3.60
C PHE A 128 3.15 3.74 4.89
N THR A 129 4.40 3.28 4.85
CA THR A 129 5.34 3.43 5.96
C THR A 129 6.02 4.79 5.96
N VAL A 130 6.15 5.42 4.79
CA VAL A 130 6.75 6.75 4.61
C VAL A 130 5.78 7.61 3.81
N ALA A 131 5.34 8.72 4.41
CA ALA A 131 4.41 9.65 3.76
C ALA A 131 4.57 11.08 4.29
N GLN A 132 4.12 12.04 3.48
CA GLN A 132 3.81 13.41 3.85
C GLN A 132 2.33 13.65 3.57
N ARG A 133 1.64 14.38 4.42
CA ARG A 133 0.20 14.66 4.23
C ARG A 133 -0.19 16.05 4.74
N ILE A 134 -1.29 16.55 4.22
CA ILE A 134 -1.94 17.76 4.72
C ILE A 134 -3.24 17.36 5.41
N GLY A 135 -3.36 17.73 6.68
CA GLY A 135 -4.57 17.47 7.47
C GLY A 135 -4.71 16.03 7.98
N LYS A 136 -5.95 15.63 8.26
CA LYS A 136 -6.29 14.29 8.79
C LYS A 136 -6.28 13.24 7.68
N VAL A 137 -6.09 11.97 8.06
CA VAL A 137 -6.30 10.84 7.14
C VAL A 137 -7.79 10.72 6.89
N ALA A 138 -8.23 11.08 5.70
CA ALA A 138 -9.62 11.01 5.27
C ALA A 138 -9.64 10.90 3.74
N VAL A 139 -10.51 10.06 3.21
CA VAL A 139 -10.69 9.90 1.76
C VAL A 139 -11.53 11.07 1.23
N PRO A 140 -11.09 11.77 0.17
CA PRO A 140 -9.82 11.61 -0.53
C PRO A 140 -8.63 12.21 0.24
N HIS A 141 -7.50 11.52 0.18
CA HIS A 141 -6.29 11.94 0.88
C HIS A 141 -5.57 13.08 0.15
N THR A 142 -5.03 14.05 0.92
CA THR A 142 -3.96 14.92 0.44
C THR A 142 -2.63 14.34 0.92
N VAL A 143 -1.94 13.64 0.04
CA VAL A 143 -0.82 12.76 0.41
C VAL A 143 0.27 12.70 -0.66
N ILE A 144 1.50 12.52 -0.21
CA ILE A 144 2.66 12.08 -0.97
C ILE A 144 3.22 10.90 -0.19
N ALA A 145 3.25 9.70 -0.78
CA ALA A 145 3.62 8.49 -0.05
C ALA A 145 4.41 7.53 -0.95
N SER A 146 5.39 6.86 -0.35
CA SER A 146 6.17 5.81 -0.98
C SER A 146 5.82 4.45 -0.42
N ALA A 147 5.88 3.44 -1.28
CA ALA A 147 5.71 2.04 -0.94
C ALA A 147 6.35 1.16 -2.01
N MET A 148 6.45 -0.13 -1.75
CA MET A 148 6.61 -1.10 -2.83
C MET A 148 5.35 -1.10 -3.70
N PHE A 149 5.50 -1.44 -4.99
CA PHE A 149 4.38 -1.55 -5.92
C PHE A 149 3.21 -2.37 -5.30
N PRO A 150 1.96 -1.90 -5.36
CA PRO A 150 0.82 -2.60 -4.78
C PRO A 150 0.46 -3.89 -5.53
N GLY A 151 -0.07 -4.89 -4.83
CA GLY A 151 -0.42 -6.19 -5.37
C GLY A 151 0.78 -7.11 -5.53
N ASP A 152 0.63 -8.15 -6.35
CA ASP A 152 1.65 -9.18 -6.56
C ASP A 152 2.87 -8.67 -7.31
N ALA A 153 4.01 -9.29 -7.06
CA ALA A 153 5.20 -9.04 -7.86
C ALA A 153 4.95 -9.52 -9.31
N PRO A 154 5.47 -8.80 -10.31
CA PRO A 154 5.41 -9.29 -11.68
C PRO A 154 6.24 -10.57 -11.81
N GLU A 155 5.79 -11.51 -12.65
CA GLU A 155 6.50 -12.78 -12.90
C GLU A 155 7.95 -12.55 -13.37
N LYS A 156 8.13 -11.51 -14.18
CA LYS A 156 9.45 -11.09 -14.67
C LYS A 156 9.72 -9.66 -14.26
N LYS A 157 10.99 -9.40 -13.92
CA LYS A 157 11.44 -8.02 -13.62
C LYS A 157 11.18 -7.13 -14.83
N PRO A 158 10.50 -5.98 -14.66
CA PRO A 158 10.30 -5.01 -15.72
C PRO A 158 11.66 -4.56 -16.29
N SER A 159 11.73 -4.42 -17.60
CA SER A 159 13.00 -4.06 -18.27
C SER A 159 12.86 -2.92 -19.27
N LYS A 160 11.70 -2.79 -19.90
CA LYS A 160 11.38 -1.79 -20.93
C LYS A 160 10.49 -0.68 -20.35
N ASP A 161 10.53 0.48 -20.97
CA ASP A 161 9.68 1.62 -20.60
C ASP A 161 8.18 1.26 -20.65
N ALA A 162 7.79 0.41 -21.63
CA ALA A 162 6.41 -0.08 -21.74
C ALA A 162 5.97 -0.86 -20.49
N ASP A 163 6.86 -1.69 -19.93
CA ASP A 163 6.57 -2.49 -18.74
C ASP A 163 6.31 -1.59 -17.53
N TYR A 164 7.19 -0.58 -17.32
CA TYR A 164 7.02 0.40 -16.24
C TYR A 164 5.79 1.27 -16.42
N ARG A 165 5.46 1.64 -17.67
CA ARG A 165 4.23 2.39 -17.98
C ARG A 165 2.99 1.56 -17.65
N GLU A 166 2.95 0.29 -18.03
CA GLU A 166 1.85 -0.61 -17.68
C GLU A 166 1.70 -0.76 -16.17
N MET A 167 2.80 -0.93 -15.45
CA MET A 167 2.77 -0.98 -13.99
C MET A 167 2.28 0.34 -13.39
N ALA A 168 2.67 1.49 -13.93
CA ALA A 168 2.16 2.78 -13.48
C ALA A 168 0.64 2.91 -13.69
N VAL A 169 0.09 2.34 -14.77
CA VAL A 169 -1.37 2.25 -15.00
C VAL A 169 -2.04 1.39 -13.93
N ARG A 170 -1.46 0.24 -13.60
CA ARG A 170 -1.97 -0.63 -12.55
C ARG A 170 -1.93 0.07 -11.19
N ALA A 171 -0.86 0.81 -10.89
CA ALA A 171 -0.73 1.62 -9.68
C ALA A 171 -1.79 2.74 -9.63
N ALA A 172 -2.05 3.44 -10.74
CA ALA A 172 -3.10 4.45 -10.82
C ALA A 172 -4.50 3.85 -10.59
N ARG A 173 -4.78 2.68 -11.16
CA ARG A 173 -6.04 1.95 -10.92
C ARG A 173 -6.20 1.55 -9.45
N TRP A 174 -5.13 1.06 -8.83
CA TRP A 174 -5.12 0.75 -7.41
C TRP A 174 -5.35 2.02 -6.56
N ALA A 175 -4.67 3.12 -6.86
CA ALA A 175 -4.84 4.39 -6.16
C ALA A 175 -6.28 4.92 -6.29
N LEU A 176 -6.88 4.81 -7.47
CA LEU A 176 -8.27 5.24 -7.69
C LEU A 176 -9.24 4.50 -6.76
N ARG A 177 -9.05 3.21 -6.55
CA ARG A 177 -9.91 2.39 -5.66
C ARG A 177 -9.65 2.61 -4.17
N THR A 178 -8.44 2.98 -3.80
CA THR A 178 -8.03 3.01 -2.38
C THR A 178 -7.89 4.41 -1.80
N GLN A 179 -7.68 5.43 -2.64
CA GLN A 179 -7.41 6.79 -2.19
C GLN A 179 -8.59 7.75 -2.40
N TYR A 180 -9.64 7.28 -3.05
CA TYR A 180 -10.81 8.10 -3.40
C TYR A 180 -12.12 7.42 -2.96
N PRO A 181 -13.23 8.17 -2.82
CA PRO A 181 -14.54 7.59 -2.58
C PRO A 181 -14.96 6.61 -3.68
N ALA A 182 -15.88 5.70 -3.38
CA ALA A 182 -16.49 4.83 -4.37
C ALA A 182 -17.14 5.66 -5.50
N GLY A 183 -17.01 5.18 -6.75
CA GLY A 183 -17.49 5.90 -7.92
C GLY A 183 -16.55 7.02 -8.41
N ALA A 184 -15.34 7.14 -7.86
CA ALA A 184 -14.35 8.05 -8.42
C ALA A 184 -13.86 7.58 -9.78
N GLU A 185 -13.66 8.51 -10.71
CA GLU A 185 -13.27 8.27 -12.08
C GLU A 185 -11.97 8.99 -12.43
N LEU A 186 -11.05 8.29 -13.09
CA LEU A 186 -9.91 8.92 -13.75
C LEU A 186 -10.39 9.50 -15.08
N THR A 187 -10.53 10.82 -15.12
CA THR A 187 -11.12 11.51 -16.28
C THR A 187 -10.11 11.81 -17.38
N SER A 188 -8.84 12.01 -17.04
CA SER A 188 -7.79 12.26 -18.06
C SER A 188 -6.39 12.01 -17.51
N TRP A 189 -5.50 11.60 -18.42
CA TRP A 189 -4.07 11.60 -18.15
C TRP A 189 -3.51 13.00 -18.39
N THR A 190 -2.83 13.55 -17.38
CA THR A 190 -2.23 14.89 -17.44
C THR A 190 -0.74 14.84 -17.79
N GLY A 191 -0.06 13.72 -17.58
CA GLY A 191 1.34 13.52 -17.93
C GLY A 191 1.66 12.04 -18.09
N SER A 192 2.66 11.71 -18.93
CA SER A 192 3.19 10.35 -19.13
C SER A 192 4.63 10.45 -19.59
N ALA A 193 5.60 10.15 -18.70
CA ALA A 193 7.02 10.31 -19.01
C ALA A 193 7.90 9.34 -18.22
N LYS A 194 9.10 9.10 -18.72
CA LYS A 194 10.16 8.40 -17.97
C LYS A 194 10.55 9.19 -16.73
N VAL A 195 11.00 8.48 -15.71
CA VAL A 195 11.62 9.13 -14.54
C VAL A 195 12.93 9.82 -14.95
N PRO A 196 13.30 10.93 -14.31
CA PRO A 196 14.51 11.68 -14.67
C PRO A 196 15.81 10.90 -14.43
N VAL A 197 15.82 9.98 -13.47
CA VAL A 197 17.00 9.20 -13.07
C VAL A 197 16.62 7.72 -12.91
N GLY A 198 17.41 6.83 -13.47
CA GLY A 198 17.18 5.40 -13.43
C GLY A 198 16.14 4.92 -14.45
N LYS A 199 15.51 3.79 -14.16
CA LYS A 199 14.42 3.23 -14.95
C LYS A 199 13.10 3.37 -14.20
N GLY A 200 12.05 3.73 -14.92
CA GLY A 200 10.72 3.89 -14.35
C GLY A 200 9.82 4.77 -15.19
N TRP A 201 8.59 4.95 -14.74
CA TRP A 201 7.59 5.71 -15.44
C TRP A 201 6.70 6.50 -14.50
N SER A 202 6.42 7.75 -14.85
CA SER A 202 5.51 8.64 -14.13
C SER A 202 4.25 8.86 -14.97
N LEU A 203 3.09 8.72 -14.34
CA LEU A 203 1.78 9.08 -14.87
C LEU A 203 1.14 10.14 -13.98
N GLY A 204 0.80 11.28 -14.59
CA GLY A 204 -0.06 12.29 -13.98
C GLY A 204 -1.50 12.10 -14.46
N TYR A 205 -2.47 12.33 -13.59
CA TYR A 205 -3.88 12.15 -13.92
C TYR A 205 -4.81 13.05 -13.10
N LYS A 206 -5.98 13.32 -13.68
CA LYS A 206 -7.08 14.02 -13.02
C LYS A 206 -8.15 13.01 -12.61
N VAL A 207 -8.63 13.13 -11.38
CA VAL A 207 -9.72 12.32 -10.82
C VAL A 207 -10.90 13.22 -10.55
N THR A 208 -12.10 12.74 -10.86
CA THR A 208 -13.37 13.34 -10.46
C THR A 208 -14.08 12.38 -9.50
N TYR A 209 -14.64 12.90 -8.43
CA TYR A 209 -15.33 12.13 -7.39
C TYR A 209 -16.43 12.96 -6.75
N VAL A 210 -17.38 12.30 -6.07
CA VAL A 210 -18.44 12.98 -5.31
C VAL A 210 -18.07 13.00 -3.83
N SER A 211 -18.14 14.18 -3.22
CA SER A 211 -17.91 14.37 -1.79
C SER A 211 -18.94 15.36 -1.23
N GLY A 212 -19.68 14.93 -0.20
CA GLY A 212 -20.77 15.76 0.36
C GLY A 212 -21.83 16.17 -0.64
N GLY A 213 -22.14 15.31 -1.63
CA GLY A 213 -23.11 15.57 -2.70
C GLY A 213 -22.63 16.51 -3.80
N LYS A 214 -21.35 16.92 -3.78
CA LYS A 214 -20.75 17.80 -4.81
C LYS A 214 -19.72 17.04 -5.61
N SER A 215 -19.67 17.34 -6.91
CA SER A 215 -18.59 16.86 -7.78
C SER A 215 -17.34 17.68 -7.51
N GLU A 216 -16.27 17.01 -7.12
CA GLU A 216 -14.95 17.59 -6.85
C GLU A 216 -13.88 16.93 -7.72
N THR A 217 -12.72 17.57 -7.82
CA THR A 217 -11.59 17.04 -8.58
C THR A 217 -10.33 16.91 -7.75
N ALA A 218 -9.41 16.08 -8.20
CA ALA A 218 -8.04 16.00 -7.67
C ALA A 218 -7.03 15.93 -8.82
N GLN A 219 -5.85 16.48 -8.59
CA GLN A 219 -4.66 16.17 -9.37
C GLN A 219 -3.84 15.12 -8.65
N ALA A 220 -3.39 14.13 -9.39
CA ALA A 220 -2.65 13.03 -8.82
C ALA A 220 -1.52 12.57 -9.76
N MET A 221 -0.57 11.85 -9.19
CA MET A 221 0.47 11.16 -9.93
C MET A 221 0.86 9.86 -9.27
N VAL A 222 1.28 8.92 -10.07
CA VAL A 222 2.01 7.73 -9.66
C VAL A 222 3.32 7.66 -10.42
N THR A 223 4.38 7.27 -9.73
CA THR A 223 5.68 6.99 -10.35
C THR A 223 6.13 5.62 -9.90
N VAL A 224 6.45 4.77 -10.87
CA VAL A 224 7.02 3.44 -10.63
C VAL A 224 8.51 3.51 -10.97
N VAL A 225 9.37 3.09 -10.02
CA VAL A 225 10.82 3.23 -10.11
C VAL A 225 11.48 1.86 -9.92
N GLU A 226 12.43 1.53 -10.77
CA GLU A 226 13.30 0.37 -10.63
C GLU A 226 14.25 0.56 -9.45
N VAL A 227 14.31 -0.43 -8.55
CA VAL A 227 15.10 -0.38 -7.32
C VAL A 227 15.93 -1.63 -7.09
N GLY A 228 16.33 -2.30 -8.18
CA GLY A 228 17.13 -3.54 -8.12
C GLY A 228 16.33 -4.81 -7.80
N LYS A 229 15.07 -4.69 -7.40
CA LYS A 229 14.18 -5.80 -7.03
C LYS A 229 13.26 -6.17 -8.19
N THR A 230 12.69 -7.39 -8.18
CA THR A 230 11.65 -7.81 -9.13
C THR A 230 10.42 -6.92 -9.00
N LYS A 231 10.03 -6.59 -7.79
CA LYS A 231 8.94 -5.67 -7.46
C LYS A 231 9.49 -4.25 -7.38
N PRO A 232 9.10 -3.31 -8.26
CA PRO A 232 9.58 -1.94 -8.22
C PRO A 232 8.99 -1.16 -7.04
N ALA A 233 9.53 0.02 -6.78
CA ALA A 233 8.96 0.98 -5.86
C ALA A 233 7.88 1.82 -6.54
N MET A 234 6.99 2.40 -5.73
CA MET A 234 5.97 3.35 -6.14
C MET A 234 6.03 4.61 -5.28
N LEU A 235 5.99 5.78 -5.93
CA LEU A 235 5.60 7.04 -5.31
C LEU A 235 4.18 7.38 -5.76
N LEU A 236 3.29 7.62 -4.81
CA LEU A 236 1.94 8.13 -5.04
C LEU A 236 1.84 9.55 -4.50
N ALA A 237 1.25 10.46 -5.26
CA ALA A 237 0.82 11.75 -4.77
C ALA A 237 -0.61 12.05 -5.23
N SER A 238 -1.42 12.58 -4.32
CA SER A 238 -2.82 12.95 -4.57
C SER A 238 -3.11 14.26 -3.85
N ILE A 239 -3.65 15.24 -4.59
CA ILE A 239 -3.98 16.56 -4.04
C ILE A 239 -5.39 16.94 -4.50
N PRO A 240 -6.41 16.72 -3.65
CA PRO A 240 -7.79 17.15 -3.89
C PRO A 240 -7.92 18.65 -4.06
N GLU A 241 -9.01 19.06 -4.71
CA GLU A 241 -9.29 20.48 -5.05
C GLU A 241 -9.29 21.41 -3.85
N LYS A 242 -9.70 20.95 -2.68
CA LYS A 242 -9.62 21.72 -1.43
C LYS A 242 -8.20 22.22 -1.11
N ASN A 243 -7.18 21.55 -1.66
CA ASN A 243 -5.77 21.93 -1.53
C ASN A 243 -5.15 22.31 -2.88
N LYS A 244 -5.94 22.80 -3.86
CA LYS A 244 -5.49 23.14 -5.23
C LYS A 244 -4.31 24.12 -5.28
N ALA A 245 -4.16 24.97 -4.26
CA ALA A 245 -3.00 25.85 -4.12
C ALA A 245 -1.65 25.10 -4.06
N ARG A 246 -1.67 23.77 -3.84
CA ARG A 246 -0.51 22.88 -3.78
C ARG A 246 -0.36 21.96 -4.99
N TRP A 247 -1.17 22.06 -6.01
CA TRP A 247 -1.02 21.24 -7.22
C TRP A 247 0.36 21.35 -7.86
N ALA A 248 1.00 22.54 -7.80
CA ALA A 248 2.36 22.74 -8.28
C ALA A 248 3.41 21.84 -7.59
N ASP A 249 3.12 21.28 -6.41
CA ASP A 249 4.01 20.34 -5.72
C ASP A 249 4.20 19.04 -6.53
N LEU A 250 3.21 18.63 -7.34
CA LEU A 250 3.32 17.47 -8.22
C LEU A 250 4.42 17.66 -9.28
N ASN A 251 4.61 18.90 -9.78
CA ASN A 251 5.68 19.21 -10.72
C ASN A 251 7.07 19.03 -10.07
N THR A 252 7.20 19.43 -8.80
CA THR A 252 8.43 19.24 -8.02
C THR A 252 8.74 17.75 -7.84
N LEU A 253 7.74 16.95 -7.51
CA LEU A 253 7.90 15.51 -7.26
C LEU A 253 8.32 14.75 -8.53
N VAL A 254 7.66 15.00 -9.67
CA VAL A 254 7.96 14.29 -10.91
C VAL A 254 9.39 14.52 -11.40
N GLN A 255 9.97 15.68 -11.08
CA GLN A 255 11.34 16.05 -11.47
C GLN A 255 12.41 15.48 -10.54
N GLN A 256 12.06 15.14 -9.30
CA GLN A 256 13.06 14.86 -8.26
C GLN A 256 12.96 13.45 -7.64
N VAL A 257 11.97 12.65 -8.02
CA VAL A 257 11.92 11.24 -7.59
C VAL A 257 13.04 10.44 -8.26
N ARG A 258 13.74 9.60 -7.47
CA ARG A 258 14.86 8.79 -7.95
C ARG A 258 15.05 7.54 -7.11
N PRO A 259 15.67 6.47 -7.65
CA PRO A 259 16.14 5.34 -6.82
C PRO A 259 17.21 5.79 -5.82
N LEU A 260 17.38 5.03 -4.73
CA LEU A 260 18.43 5.21 -3.73
C LEU A 260 19.72 4.55 -4.16
#